data_0c5c3913f4d88fd38a12bd0ca9f1655c
#
_entry.id   0c5c3913f4d88fd38a12bd0ca9f1655c
#
_cell.length_a   1.000
_cell.length_b   1.000
_cell.length_c   1.000
_cell.angle_alpha   90.00
_cell.angle_beta   90.00
_cell.angle_gamma   90.00
#
_symmetry.space_group_name_H-M   'P 1'
#
loop_
_entity.id
_entity.type
_entity.pdbx_description
1 polymer ?
#
loop_
_entity_poly.entity_id
_entity_poly.type
_entity_poly.pdbx_seq_one_letter_code
_entity_poly.pdbx_strand_id
1 'polypeptide(L)'
;MNYELEQVARSQLARNEKLLWSGQPRGGLRLRGSDALFIPFSLMWGGFAFFWEASVLKQGAPGFMALWGIPFVLVGIYIILGRFFIDAWMRSRTYYALTDQRAIIISGLVSRQVKSLPLRSMSDITLKERADGSGSILLGPSTGPYGWFAGSGWPGTGRYQPPTFEMIESVRNVHTILRDAQASVGAVGA
;
A
#
# COMPACT_ATOMS: atom_id res chain seq x y z
N MET A 1 -5.36 21.80 -1.73
CA MET A 1 -4.15 21.32 -2.46
C MET A 1 -3.02 21.36 -1.46
N ASN A 2 -2.47 20.19 -1.06
CA ASN A 2 -1.47 20.13 0.02
C ASN A 2 -0.11 20.60 -0.52
N TYR A 3 0.34 21.75 -0.08
CA TYR A 3 1.63 22.36 -0.45
C TYR A 3 2.83 21.41 -0.25
N GLU A 4 2.81 20.62 0.83
CA GLU A 4 3.84 19.61 1.10
C GLU A 4 3.90 18.51 0.03
N LEU A 5 2.73 18.06 -0.47
CA LEU A 5 2.66 17.05 -1.53
C LEU A 5 3.32 17.53 -2.81
N GLU A 6 3.01 18.77 -3.17
CA GLU A 6 3.55 19.38 -4.37
C GLU A 6 5.06 19.62 -4.25
N GLN A 7 5.55 20.05 -3.10
CA GLN A 7 6.99 20.19 -2.87
C GLN A 7 7.74 18.86 -2.97
N VAL A 8 7.21 17.78 -2.33
CA VAL A 8 7.82 16.45 -2.40
C VAL A 8 7.82 15.93 -3.84
N ALA A 9 6.73 16.14 -4.59
CA ALA A 9 6.65 15.77 -6.00
C ALA A 9 7.65 16.58 -6.84
N ARG A 10 7.68 17.89 -6.67
CA ARG A 10 8.58 18.81 -7.41
C ARG A 10 10.06 18.52 -7.16
N SER A 11 10.44 18.07 -5.96
CA SER A 11 11.83 17.70 -5.64
C SER A 11 12.36 16.50 -6.46
N GLN A 12 11.46 15.74 -7.07
CA GLN A 12 11.78 14.55 -7.87
C GLN A 12 11.73 14.83 -9.39
N LEU A 13 11.32 16.02 -9.80
CA LEU A 13 11.16 16.35 -11.22
C LEU A 13 12.51 16.57 -11.92
N ALA A 14 12.63 16.09 -13.16
CA ALA A 14 13.73 16.43 -14.05
C ALA A 14 13.57 17.87 -14.62
N ARG A 15 14.65 18.42 -15.21
CA ARG A 15 14.72 19.82 -15.63
C ARG A 15 13.60 20.29 -16.58
N ASN A 16 13.02 19.41 -17.38
CA ASN A 16 11.96 19.73 -18.36
C ASN A 16 10.69 18.92 -18.12
N GLU A 17 10.48 18.44 -16.89
CA GLU A 17 9.37 17.57 -16.54
C GLU A 17 8.25 18.41 -15.90
N LYS A 18 7.03 18.28 -16.40
CA LYS A 18 5.85 19.00 -15.90
C LYS A 18 5.03 18.11 -14.99
N LEU A 19 4.74 18.58 -13.76
CA LEU A 19 3.83 17.92 -12.86
C LEU A 19 2.39 18.12 -13.36
N LEU A 20 1.69 17.02 -13.65
CA LEU A 20 0.29 17.02 -14.09
C LEU A 20 -0.66 16.80 -12.92
N TRP A 21 -0.27 15.95 -11.97
CA TRP A 21 -1.06 15.63 -10.79
C TRP A 21 -0.16 15.14 -9.66
N SER A 22 -0.57 15.42 -8.42
CA SER A 22 0.02 14.85 -7.20
C SER A 22 -1.05 14.48 -6.20
N GLY A 23 -0.82 13.42 -5.42
CA GLY A 23 -1.77 12.94 -4.44
C GLY A 23 -1.18 12.00 -3.42
N GLN A 24 -2.02 11.63 -2.46
CA GLN A 24 -1.73 10.62 -1.44
C GLN A 24 -2.84 9.57 -1.40
N PRO A 25 -2.56 8.37 -0.91
CA PRO A 25 -3.61 7.43 -0.57
C PRO A 25 -4.53 8.03 0.49
N ARG A 26 -5.83 7.80 0.38
CA ARG A 26 -6.76 8.12 1.47
C ARG A 26 -6.30 7.44 2.76
N GLY A 27 -6.27 8.20 3.85
CA GLY A 27 -5.98 7.70 5.18
C GLY A 27 -7.09 6.80 5.72
N GLY A 28 -6.88 6.23 6.91
CA GLY A 28 -7.85 5.42 7.63
C GLY A 28 -7.62 3.91 7.52
N LEU A 29 -8.38 3.16 8.31
CA LEU A 29 -8.35 1.70 8.32
C LEU A 29 -9.00 1.15 7.06
N ARG A 30 -8.33 0.21 6.42
CA ARG A 30 -8.83 -0.45 5.21
C ARG A 30 -8.97 -1.94 5.44
N LEU A 31 -10.15 -2.46 5.15
CA LEU A 31 -10.37 -3.90 5.02
C LEU A 31 -10.16 -4.30 3.56
N ARG A 32 -9.37 -5.36 3.37
CA ARG A 32 -9.13 -6.00 2.08
C ARG A 32 -9.93 -7.29 2.00
N GLY A 33 -10.20 -7.80 0.80
CA GLY A 33 -10.91 -9.07 0.63
C GLY A 33 -10.22 -10.25 1.34
N SER A 34 -8.88 -10.22 1.40
CA SER A 34 -8.09 -11.20 2.17
C SER A 34 -8.36 -11.17 3.69
N ASP A 35 -8.84 -10.04 4.21
CA ASP A 35 -9.11 -9.89 5.64
C ASP A 35 -10.27 -10.78 6.11
N ALA A 36 -11.18 -11.16 5.20
CA ALA A 36 -12.24 -12.11 5.49
C ALA A 36 -11.71 -13.48 5.99
N LEU A 37 -10.52 -13.87 5.50
CA LEU A 37 -9.84 -15.10 5.96
C LEU A 37 -8.88 -14.82 7.13
N PHE A 38 -8.12 -13.70 7.03
CA PHE A 38 -7.11 -13.39 8.04
C PHE A 38 -7.68 -12.95 9.38
N ILE A 39 -8.85 -12.30 9.42
CA ILE A 39 -9.47 -11.88 10.69
C ILE A 39 -9.88 -13.10 11.53
N PRO A 40 -10.66 -14.08 11.04
CA PRO A 40 -10.99 -15.28 11.82
C PRO A 40 -9.76 -16.03 12.28
N PHE A 41 -8.77 -16.22 11.39
CA PHE A 41 -7.52 -16.87 11.72
C PHE A 41 -6.76 -16.14 12.83
N SER A 42 -6.65 -14.81 12.75
CA SER A 42 -5.94 -14.01 13.75
C SER A 42 -6.64 -14.03 15.11
N LEU A 43 -7.97 -14.03 15.12
CA LEU A 43 -8.75 -14.14 16.37
C LEU A 43 -8.57 -15.53 17.01
N MET A 44 -8.55 -16.58 16.20
CA MET A 44 -8.31 -17.94 16.69
C MET A 44 -6.90 -18.06 17.27
N TRP A 45 -5.88 -17.65 16.53
CA TRP A 45 -4.49 -17.69 16.96
C TRP A 45 -4.23 -16.81 18.19
N GLY A 46 -4.64 -15.56 18.15
CA GLY A 46 -4.46 -14.61 19.25
C GLY A 46 -5.24 -15.05 20.49
N GLY A 47 -6.49 -15.51 20.31
CA GLY A 47 -7.30 -16.04 21.40
C GLY A 47 -6.65 -17.24 22.07
N PHE A 48 -6.08 -18.17 21.28
CA PHE A 48 -5.32 -19.30 21.81
C PHE A 48 -4.08 -18.82 22.58
N ALA A 49 -3.30 -17.90 22.03
CA ALA A 49 -2.09 -17.38 22.68
C ALA A 49 -2.41 -16.71 24.03
N PHE A 50 -3.45 -15.89 24.07
CA PHE A 50 -3.91 -15.27 25.32
C PHE A 50 -4.42 -16.30 26.34
N PHE A 51 -5.22 -17.26 25.89
CA PHE A 51 -5.74 -18.32 26.75
C PHE A 51 -4.60 -19.17 27.36
N TRP A 52 -3.63 -19.54 26.52
CA TRP A 52 -2.47 -20.32 26.94
C TRP A 52 -1.64 -19.55 27.98
N GLU A 53 -1.30 -18.30 27.71
CA GLU A 53 -0.53 -17.44 28.62
C GLU A 53 -1.25 -17.24 29.96
N ALA A 54 -2.54 -16.93 29.91
CA ALA A 54 -3.35 -16.79 31.12
C ALA A 54 -3.40 -18.10 31.94
N SER A 55 -3.42 -19.25 31.29
CA SER A 55 -3.41 -20.57 31.93
C SER A 55 -2.07 -20.85 32.60
N VAL A 56 -0.94 -20.53 31.92
CA VAL A 56 0.41 -20.68 32.47
C VAL A 56 0.59 -19.81 33.73
N LEU A 57 0.14 -18.57 33.70
CA LEU A 57 0.22 -17.65 34.84
C LEU A 57 -0.65 -18.11 36.02
N LYS A 58 -1.87 -18.59 35.73
CA LYS A 58 -2.79 -19.08 36.81
C LYS A 58 -2.29 -20.32 37.50
N GLN A 59 -1.59 -21.22 36.79
CA GLN A 59 -1.07 -22.46 37.34
C GLN A 59 0.25 -22.28 38.10
N GLY A 60 0.77 -21.04 38.19
CA GLY A 60 2.05 -20.78 38.85
C GLY A 60 3.23 -21.48 38.18
N ALA A 61 3.15 -21.69 36.89
CA ALA A 61 4.20 -22.35 36.10
C ALA A 61 5.55 -21.61 36.23
N PRO A 62 6.68 -22.31 36.00
CA PRO A 62 8.00 -21.65 36.03
C PRO A 62 8.07 -20.41 35.15
N GLY A 63 8.71 -19.37 35.65
CA GLY A 63 8.74 -18.04 34.99
C GLY A 63 9.27 -18.06 33.53
N PHE A 64 10.08 -19.06 33.18
CA PHE A 64 10.52 -19.21 31.79
C PHE A 64 9.37 -19.58 30.83
N MET A 65 8.34 -20.27 31.29
CA MET A 65 7.16 -20.62 30.48
C MET A 65 6.32 -19.36 30.18
N ALA A 66 6.10 -18.51 31.19
CA ALA A 66 5.45 -17.21 30.97
C ALA A 66 6.26 -16.32 30.03
N LEU A 67 7.60 -16.27 30.19
CA LEU A 67 8.46 -15.52 29.31
C LEU A 67 8.42 -16.04 27.86
N TRP A 68 8.26 -17.36 27.67
CA TRP A 68 8.14 -17.99 26.36
C TRP A 68 6.83 -17.63 25.65
N GLY A 69 5.74 -17.42 26.38
CA GLY A 69 4.43 -17.06 25.83
C GLY A 69 4.32 -15.62 25.33
N ILE A 70 5.10 -14.70 25.92
CA ILE A 70 5.06 -13.27 25.57
C ILE A 70 5.21 -13.01 24.05
N PRO A 71 6.19 -13.58 23.32
CA PRO A 71 6.30 -13.38 21.88
C PRO A 71 5.04 -13.78 21.10
N PHE A 72 4.37 -14.87 21.50
CA PHE A 72 3.14 -15.34 20.84
C PHE A 72 1.98 -14.39 21.07
N VAL A 73 1.85 -13.85 22.28
CA VAL A 73 0.85 -12.83 22.62
C VAL A 73 1.11 -11.57 21.82
N LEU A 74 2.36 -11.10 21.73
CA LEU A 74 2.72 -9.91 20.93
C LEU A 74 2.43 -10.11 19.45
N VAL A 75 2.72 -11.29 18.90
CA VAL A 75 2.37 -11.64 17.52
C VAL A 75 0.86 -11.64 17.35
N GLY A 76 0.09 -12.20 18.31
CA GLY A 76 -1.37 -12.16 18.29
C GLY A 76 -1.92 -10.73 18.23
N ILE A 77 -1.46 -9.85 19.11
CA ILE A 77 -1.84 -8.42 19.11
C ILE A 77 -1.48 -7.76 17.79
N TYR A 78 -0.28 -8.03 17.27
CA TYR A 78 0.16 -7.48 15.99
C TYR A 78 -0.75 -7.91 14.84
N ILE A 79 -1.08 -9.20 14.72
CA ILE A 79 -1.90 -9.72 13.61
C ILE A 79 -3.35 -9.20 13.72
N ILE A 80 -3.90 -9.08 14.94
CA ILE A 80 -5.28 -8.62 15.15
C ILE A 80 -5.42 -7.12 14.91
N LEU A 81 -4.53 -6.30 15.47
CA LEU A 81 -4.65 -4.85 15.48
C LEU A 81 -3.48 -4.16 14.76
N GLY A 82 -2.24 -4.54 15.09
CA GLY A 82 -1.03 -3.83 14.71
C GLY A 82 -0.86 -3.69 13.20
N ARG A 83 -1.24 -4.70 12.42
CA ARG A 83 -1.14 -4.67 10.96
C ARG A 83 -1.95 -3.53 10.32
N PHE A 84 -3.13 -3.21 10.87
CA PHE A 84 -3.98 -2.14 10.35
C PHE A 84 -3.38 -0.76 10.61
N PHE A 85 -2.81 -0.57 11.80
CA PHE A 85 -2.15 0.68 12.15
C PHE A 85 -0.87 0.88 11.33
N ILE A 86 -0.06 -0.16 11.16
CA ILE A 86 1.16 -0.10 10.35
C ILE A 86 0.81 0.18 8.88
N ASP A 87 -0.20 -0.48 8.34
CA ASP A 87 -0.66 -0.25 6.96
C ASP A 87 -1.17 1.19 6.78
N ALA A 88 -1.96 1.70 7.71
CA ALA A 88 -2.42 3.10 7.70
C ALA A 88 -1.25 4.09 7.79
N TRP A 89 -0.26 3.81 8.65
CA TRP A 89 0.93 4.64 8.80
C TRP A 89 1.83 4.59 7.56
N MET A 90 2.03 3.43 6.93
CA MET A 90 2.77 3.32 5.67
C MET A 90 2.11 4.13 4.56
N ARG A 91 0.78 4.07 4.46
CA ARG A 91 0.03 4.85 3.46
C ARG A 91 0.14 6.36 3.70
N SER A 92 0.12 6.83 4.94
CA SER A 92 0.28 8.26 5.24
C SER A 92 1.66 8.81 4.86
N ARG A 93 2.64 7.93 4.62
CA ARG A 93 3.99 8.28 4.15
C ARG A 93 4.22 7.95 2.68
N THR A 94 3.15 7.63 1.95
CA THR A 94 3.22 7.34 0.52
C THR A 94 2.69 8.54 -0.27
N TYR A 95 3.43 8.95 -1.30
CA TYR A 95 3.10 10.06 -2.18
C TYR A 95 3.10 9.58 -3.62
N TYR A 96 2.15 10.09 -4.38
CA TYR A 96 2.04 9.83 -5.81
C TYR A 96 2.22 11.11 -6.59
N ALA A 97 2.90 11.03 -7.72
CA ALA A 97 3.00 12.11 -8.69
C ALA A 97 2.85 11.54 -10.10
N LEU A 98 2.18 12.29 -10.94
CA LEU A 98 2.06 12.02 -12.36
C LEU A 98 2.62 13.21 -13.12
N THR A 99 3.53 12.95 -14.03
CA THR A 99 4.16 13.93 -14.87
C THR A 99 3.83 13.70 -16.34
N ASP A 100 4.28 14.56 -17.20
CA ASP A 100 4.18 14.39 -18.65
C ASP A 100 5.08 13.26 -19.21
N GLN A 101 5.97 12.68 -18.39
CA GLN A 101 6.93 11.65 -18.82
C GLN A 101 6.79 10.33 -18.06
N ARG A 102 6.42 10.37 -16.77
CA ARG A 102 6.40 9.19 -15.89
C ARG A 102 5.41 9.31 -14.73
N ALA A 103 5.04 8.17 -14.17
CA ALA A 103 4.40 8.08 -12.86
C ALA A 103 5.47 7.84 -11.79
N ILE A 104 5.35 8.52 -10.65
CA ILE A 104 6.30 8.46 -9.55
C ILE A 104 5.55 8.03 -8.30
N ILE A 105 6.06 7.01 -7.60
CA ILE A 105 5.58 6.54 -6.31
C ILE A 105 6.70 6.71 -5.30
N ILE A 106 6.49 7.56 -4.31
CA ILE A 106 7.42 7.81 -3.23
C ILE A 106 6.85 7.16 -1.98
N SER A 107 7.54 6.19 -1.42
CA SER A 107 7.11 5.46 -0.24
C SER A 107 8.29 5.17 0.67
N GLY A 108 8.03 4.88 1.94
CA GLY A 108 9.01 4.41 2.90
C GLY A 108 8.90 5.07 4.26
N LEU A 109 9.14 4.29 5.30
CA LEU A 109 9.07 4.72 6.70
C LEU A 109 10.43 5.20 7.22
N VAL A 110 11.48 4.46 6.94
CA VAL A 110 12.86 4.70 7.43
C VAL A 110 13.75 5.19 6.27
N SER A 111 13.60 4.60 5.09
CA SER A 111 14.27 5.02 3.87
C SER A 111 13.25 5.36 2.79
N ARG A 112 13.42 6.49 2.12
CA ARG A 112 12.56 6.85 0.98
C ARG A 112 12.90 5.96 -0.21
N GLN A 113 11.90 5.25 -0.70
CA GLN A 113 11.97 4.50 -1.95
C GLN A 113 11.17 5.25 -3.01
N VAL A 114 11.82 5.59 -4.10
CA VAL A 114 11.19 6.24 -5.25
C VAL A 114 11.10 5.23 -6.39
N LYS A 115 9.88 4.87 -6.78
CA LYS A 115 9.62 4.06 -7.97
C LYS A 115 9.20 5.01 -9.09
N SER A 116 9.91 4.99 -10.19
CA SER A 116 9.64 5.80 -11.37
C SER A 116 9.28 4.88 -12.54
N LEU A 117 8.13 5.12 -13.15
CA LEU A 117 7.62 4.33 -14.27
C LEU A 117 7.41 5.25 -15.47
N PRO A 118 8.21 5.10 -16.53
CA PRO A 118 8.02 5.86 -17.76
C PRO A 118 6.66 5.56 -18.39
N LEU A 119 5.92 6.57 -18.82
CA LEU A 119 4.61 6.41 -19.46
C LEU A 119 4.66 5.55 -20.72
N ARG A 120 5.79 5.60 -21.45
CA ARG A 120 6.02 4.78 -22.67
C ARG A 120 6.08 3.29 -22.41
N SER A 121 6.49 2.89 -21.21
CA SER A 121 6.65 1.46 -20.85
C SER A 121 5.42 0.86 -20.18
N MET A 122 4.37 1.65 -19.96
CA MET A 122 3.13 1.15 -19.36
C MET A 122 2.23 0.54 -20.43
N SER A 123 2.15 -0.79 -20.48
CA SER A 123 1.27 -1.52 -21.40
C SER A 123 -0.14 -1.69 -20.85
N ASP A 124 -0.24 -2.07 -19.58
CA ASP A 124 -1.50 -2.43 -18.94
C ASP A 124 -1.83 -1.46 -17.80
N ILE A 125 -2.88 -0.67 -17.99
CA ILE A 125 -3.41 0.21 -16.95
C ILE A 125 -4.79 -0.30 -16.57
N THR A 126 -4.95 -0.75 -15.34
CA THR A 126 -6.24 -1.20 -14.81
C THR A 126 -6.78 -0.18 -13.81
N LEU A 127 -7.97 0.34 -14.10
CA LEU A 127 -8.72 1.21 -13.21
C LEU A 127 -9.66 0.37 -12.33
N LYS A 128 -9.58 0.55 -11.02
CA LYS A 128 -10.53 0.02 -10.03
C LYS A 128 -11.18 1.19 -9.31
N GLU A 129 -12.42 1.48 -9.65
CA GLU A 129 -13.21 2.57 -9.06
C GLU A 129 -14.22 2.02 -8.05
N ARG A 130 -14.47 2.77 -7.00
CA ARG A 130 -15.51 2.52 -6.00
C ARG A 130 -16.70 3.45 -6.21
N ALA A 131 -17.81 3.12 -5.58
CA ALA A 131 -19.04 3.92 -5.67
C ALA A 131 -18.88 5.38 -5.16
N ASP A 132 -17.89 5.63 -4.28
CA ASP A 132 -17.58 6.96 -3.74
C ASP A 132 -16.62 7.77 -4.65
N GLY A 133 -16.31 7.29 -5.86
CA GLY A 133 -15.39 7.94 -6.80
C GLY A 133 -13.91 7.82 -6.44
N SER A 134 -13.60 7.19 -5.30
CA SER A 134 -12.21 6.81 -4.96
C SER A 134 -11.83 5.52 -5.66
N GLY A 135 -10.53 5.24 -5.74
CA GLY A 135 -10.12 3.99 -6.37
C GLY A 135 -8.63 3.82 -6.46
N SER A 136 -8.22 2.87 -7.28
CA SER A 136 -6.82 2.56 -7.49
C SER A 136 -6.53 2.37 -8.98
N ILE A 137 -5.35 2.81 -9.42
CA ILE A 137 -4.86 2.64 -10.77
C ILE A 137 -3.64 1.72 -10.69
N LEU A 138 -3.73 0.53 -11.28
CA LEU A 138 -2.60 -0.37 -11.44
C LEU A 138 -1.82 0.04 -12.69
N LEU A 139 -0.50 0.21 -12.54
CA LEU A 139 0.42 0.67 -13.57
C LEU A 139 1.32 -0.49 -14.03
N GLY A 140 0.72 -1.51 -14.63
CA GLY A 140 1.42 -2.67 -15.13
C GLY A 140 0.62 -3.98 -15.02
N PRO A 141 1.15 -5.08 -15.57
CA PRO A 141 0.45 -6.36 -15.59
C PRO A 141 0.15 -6.88 -14.19
N SER A 142 -1.07 -7.30 -13.97
CA SER A 142 -1.57 -7.82 -12.69
C SER A 142 -1.17 -9.29 -12.45
N THR A 143 -0.50 -9.92 -13.39
CA THR A 143 -0.19 -11.35 -13.40
C THR A 143 1.25 -11.62 -12.97
N GLY A 144 1.41 -11.94 -11.70
CA GLY A 144 2.61 -12.61 -11.20
C GLY A 144 2.22 -13.92 -10.51
N PRO A 145 3.12 -14.93 -10.42
CA PRO A 145 2.85 -16.20 -9.74
C PRO A 145 2.45 -16.04 -8.27
N TYR A 146 2.65 -14.86 -7.71
CA TYR A 146 2.30 -14.48 -6.34
C TYR A 146 1.12 -13.49 -6.27
N GLY A 147 0.33 -13.35 -7.33
CA GLY A 147 -0.78 -12.38 -7.40
C GLY A 147 -1.81 -12.50 -6.28
N TRP A 148 -2.03 -13.70 -5.75
CA TRP A 148 -2.92 -13.94 -4.63
C TRP A 148 -2.37 -13.40 -3.29
N PHE A 149 -1.05 -13.41 -3.09
CA PHE A 149 -0.40 -12.77 -1.94
C PHE A 149 -0.25 -11.25 -2.11
N ALA A 150 -0.20 -10.76 -3.35
CA ALA A 150 -0.02 -9.36 -3.65
C ALA A 150 -1.10 -8.45 -3.04
N GLY A 151 -2.30 -8.99 -2.79
CA GLY A 151 -3.41 -8.29 -2.14
C GLY A 151 -3.50 -8.47 -0.62
N SER A 152 -2.66 -9.31 -0.01
CA SER A 152 -2.82 -9.72 1.40
C SER A 152 -2.54 -8.61 2.42
N GLY A 153 -1.82 -7.55 2.03
CA GLY A 153 -1.45 -6.46 2.95
C GLY A 153 -0.41 -6.85 3.99
N TRP A 154 0.23 -8.02 3.81
CA TRP A 154 1.28 -8.44 4.70
C TRP A 154 2.53 -7.57 4.53
N PRO A 155 3.19 -7.14 5.62
CA PRO A 155 4.43 -6.37 5.53
C PRO A 155 5.48 -7.10 4.69
N GLY A 156 6.05 -6.42 3.68
CA GLY A 156 7.06 -6.98 2.79
C GLY A 156 6.52 -7.55 1.46
N THR A 157 5.22 -7.80 1.32
CA THR A 157 4.62 -8.27 0.05
C THR A 157 4.50 -7.18 -1.01
N GLY A 158 4.67 -5.92 -0.64
CA GLY A 158 4.62 -4.77 -1.57
C GLY A 158 5.66 -4.79 -2.70
N ARG A 159 6.72 -5.63 -2.59
CA ARG A 159 7.70 -5.85 -3.65
C ARG A 159 7.14 -6.64 -4.84
N TYR A 160 6.13 -7.46 -4.59
CA TYR A 160 5.50 -8.33 -5.59
C TYR A 160 4.23 -7.72 -6.19
N GLN A 161 3.83 -6.53 -5.72
CA GLN A 161 2.68 -5.82 -6.27
C GLN A 161 3.11 -4.98 -7.46
N PRO A 162 2.31 -4.96 -8.55
CA PRO A 162 2.51 -3.99 -9.60
C PRO A 162 2.44 -2.59 -9.01
N PRO A 163 3.23 -1.65 -9.50
CA PRO A 163 3.14 -0.26 -9.07
C PRO A 163 1.70 0.22 -9.20
N THR A 164 1.16 0.75 -8.12
CA THR A 164 -0.26 1.08 -8.03
C THR A 164 -0.44 2.41 -7.32
N PHE A 165 -1.25 3.29 -7.88
CA PHE A 165 -1.81 4.43 -7.17
C PHE A 165 -3.00 3.93 -6.36
N GLU A 166 -2.81 3.69 -5.07
CA GLU A 166 -3.84 3.12 -4.20
C GLU A 166 -4.70 4.20 -3.57
N MET A 167 -6.02 3.95 -3.53
CA MET A 167 -6.97 4.75 -2.73
C MET A 167 -6.90 6.26 -2.99
N ILE A 168 -6.74 6.64 -4.23
CA ILE A 168 -6.74 8.06 -4.62
C ILE A 168 -8.18 8.58 -4.79
N GLU A 169 -8.36 9.85 -4.52
CA GLU A 169 -9.61 10.54 -4.75
C GLU A 169 -9.79 10.83 -6.26
N SER A 170 -11.05 10.87 -6.70
CA SER A 170 -11.38 11.18 -8.11
C SER A 170 -10.56 10.34 -9.09
N VAL A 171 -10.49 9.04 -8.86
CA VAL A 171 -9.62 8.11 -9.58
C VAL A 171 -9.82 8.17 -11.10
N ARG A 172 -11.05 8.42 -11.56
CA ARG A 172 -11.38 8.55 -12.98
C ARG A 172 -10.68 9.76 -13.61
N ASN A 173 -10.66 10.90 -12.92
CA ASN A 173 -9.97 12.09 -13.40
C ASN A 173 -8.45 11.84 -13.54
N VAL A 174 -7.85 11.22 -12.53
CA VAL A 174 -6.41 10.89 -12.57
C VAL A 174 -6.11 9.90 -13.69
N HIS A 175 -6.98 8.92 -13.92
CA HIS A 175 -6.85 7.98 -15.04
C HIS A 175 -6.92 8.69 -16.40
N THR A 176 -7.82 9.68 -16.56
CA THR A 176 -7.91 10.48 -17.79
C THR A 176 -6.62 11.27 -18.03
N ILE A 177 -6.12 11.99 -17.01
CA ILE A 177 -4.86 12.72 -17.09
C ILE A 177 -3.69 11.78 -17.48
N LEU A 178 -3.66 10.57 -16.91
CA LEU A 178 -2.65 9.57 -17.23
C LEU A 178 -2.71 9.13 -18.70
N ARG A 179 -3.93 8.88 -19.21
CA ARG A 179 -4.15 8.46 -20.61
C ARG A 179 -3.78 9.57 -21.60
N ASP A 180 -4.15 10.80 -21.29
CA ASP A 180 -3.82 11.98 -22.13
C ASP A 180 -2.29 12.18 -22.18
N ALA A 181 -1.63 12.05 -21.03
CA ALA A 181 -0.18 12.13 -20.95
C ALA A 181 0.51 11.01 -21.77
N GLN A 182 -0.01 9.77 -21.72
CA GLN A 182 0.51 8.68 -22.55
C GLN A 182 0.34 8.94 -24.04
N ALA A 183 -0.82 9.43 -24.45
CA ALA A 183 -1.09 9.76 -25.85
C ALA A 183 -0.13 10.83 -26.37
N SER A 184 0.14 11.88 -25.58
CA SER A 184 1.07 12.94 -25.93
C SER A 184 2.51 12.44 -26.10
N VAL A 185 2.96 11.55 -25.21
CA VAL A 185 4.31 10.95 -25.28
C VAL A 185 4.44 10.00 -26.48
N GLY A 186 3.37 9.29 -26.85
CA GLY A 186 3.32 8.43 -28.04
C GLY A 186 3.42 9.23 -29.34
N ALA A 187 2.77 10.39 -29.39
CA ALA A 187 2.78 11.25 -30.58
C ALA A 187 4.13 11.94 -30.86
N VAL A 188 4.95 12.18 -29.84
CA VAL A 188 6.29 12.80 -29.98
C VAL A 188 7.35 11.79 -30.43
N GLY A 189 7.06 10.48 -30.35
CA GLY A 189 8.00 9.39 -30.69
C GLY A 189 7.73 8.70 -32.02
N ALA A 190 6.70 9.12 -32.75
CA ALA A 190 6.37 8.68 -34.11
C ALA A 190 6.80 9.71 -35.13
#